data_19012d552413b81f933802d5048108d6
#
_entry.id   19012d552413b81f933802d5048108d6
#
_cell.length_a   1.000
_cell.length_b   1.000
_cell.length_c   1.000
_cell.angle_alpha   90.00
_cell.angle_beta   90.00
_cell.angle_gamma   90.00
#
_symmetry.space_group_name_H-M   'P 1'
#
loop_
_entity.id
_entity.type
_entity.pdbx_description
1 polymer ?
#
loop_
_entity_poly.entity_id
_entity_poly.type
_entity_poly.pdbx_seq_one_letter_code
_entity_poly.pdbx_strand_id
1 'polypeptide(L)'
;YHSLATFSSTSNAGISDLFGYLGFEHSTNAYGYEGATMVTNSLFSVKYVISNQHLAESRLLQYVTGSDGEFIYKNNYTLPLGYLVPTNFEDEWTSSSMYNGIESQNSLIKAATGIANVFTLTYEYTSETDVNIEPIKNGHMYLAVSGTNVDSVGVKVNGSVNNYSGLKNGNHLIDIGYVTTADSIEVYGDTPMGLSVYTLEEERFINAYNILNNGGLDIT
;
A
#
# COMPACT_ATOMS: atom_id res chain seq x y z
N TYR A 1 -17.38 16.22 1.61
CA TYR A 1 -16.49 15.05 1.77
C TYR A 1 -15.06 15.53 1.55
N HIS A 2 -14.16 15.22 2.48
CA HIS A 2 -12.72 15.40 2.28
C HIS A 2 -12.22 14.17 1.53
N SER A 3 -11.64 14.37 0.34
CA SER A 3 -11.07 13.29 -0.48
C SER A 3 -9.57 13.28 -0.33
N LEU A 4 -8.97 12.07 -0.30
CA LEU A 4 -7.52 11.90 -0.43
C LEU A 4 -7.05 11.92 -1.90
N ALA A 5 -7.98 12.09 -2.84
CA ALA A 5 -7.69 12.25 -4.25
C ALA A 5 -8.07 13.66 -4.70
N THR A 6 -7.29 14.27 -5.58
CA THR A 6 -7.60 15.57 -6.16
C THR A 6 -7.12 15.71 -7.59
N PHE A 7 -7.85 16.50 -8.35
CA PHE A 7 -7.39 17.09 -9.60
C PHE A 7 -7.54 18.60 -9.50
N SER A 8 -6.46 19.32 -9.65
CA SER A 8 -6.46 20.78 -9.60
C SER A 8 -5.29 21.34 -10.39
N SER A 9 -5.55 22.30 -11.28
CA SER A 9 -4.50 23.04 -12.01
C SER A 9 -3.54 23.81 -11.09
N THR A 10 -3.88 23.93 -9.82
CA THR A 10 -3.08 24.61 -8.78
C THR A 10 -2.72 23.67 -7.62
N SER A 11 -2.63 22.35 -7.90
CA SER A 11 -2.25 21.39 -6.84
C SER A 11 -0.83 21.68 -6.36
N ASN A 12 -0.59 21.38 -5.08
CA ASN A 12 0.74 21.53 -4.48
C ASN A 12 1.65 20.40 -4.99
N ALA A 13 2.74 20.74 -5.69
CA ALA A 13 3.68 19.77 -6.24
C ALA A 13 4.27 18.87 -5.15
N GLY A 14 4.61 19.41 -3.97
CA GLY A 14 5.15 18.62 -2.86
C GLY A 14 4.18 17.55 -2.34
N ILE A 15 2.86 17.80 -2.38
CA ILE A 15 1.86 16.78 -2.03
C ILE A 15 1.79 15.71 -3.12
N SER A 16 1.79 16.11 -4.40
CA SER A 16 1.80 15.17 -5.51
C SER A 16 3.05 14.27 -5.48
N ASP A 17 4.22 14.86 -5.21
CA ASP A 17 5.48 14.12 -5.08
C ASP A 17 5.44 13.15 -3.88
N LEU A 18 4.90 13.60 -2.73
CA LEU A 18 4.72 12.73 -1.56
C LEU A 18 3.86 11.50 -1.89
N PHE A 19 2.73 11.70 -2.58
CA PHE A 19 1.87 10.59 -3.00
C PHE A 19 2.62 9.63 -3.93
N GLY A 20 3.37 10.16 -4.89
CA GLY A 20 4.21 9.36 -5.78
C GLY A 20 5.29 8.57 -5.03
N TYR A 21 5.98 9.17 -4.08
CA TYR A 21 6.97 8.46 -3.25
C TYR A 21 6.33 7.34 -2.42
N LEU A 22 5.11 7.50 -1.97
CA LEU A 22 4.39 6.47 -1.21
C LEU A 22 3.75 5.38 -2.09
N GLY A 23 3.89 5.50 -3.42
CA GLY A 23 3.41 4.49 -4.38
C GLY A 23 1.98 4.70 -4.85
N PHE A 24 1.39 5.87 -4.62
CA PHE A 24 0.09 6.23 -5.15
C PHE A 24 0.18 6.74 -6.58
N GLU A 25 -0.94 6.64 -7.30
CA GLU A 25 -1.06 7.28 -8.58
C GLU A 25 -0.92 8.81 -8.43
N HIS A 26 -0.07 9.43 -9.25
CA HIS A 26 0.17 10.87 -9.21
C HIS A 26 0.56 11.44 -10.57
N SER A 27 0.35 12.72 -10.73
CA SER A 27 0.81 13.52 -11.86
C SER A 27 1.06 14.96 -11.41
N THR A 28 1.49 15.83 -12.31
CA THR A 28 1.80 17.24 -11.98
C THR A 28 0.66 17.98 -11.27
N ASN A 29 -0.59 17.62 -11.55
CA ASN A 29 -1.77 18.33 -11.04
C ASN A 29 -2.87 17.41 -10.50
N ALA A 30 -2.55 16.15 -10.30
CA ALA A 30 -3.49 15.15 -9.77
C ALA A 30 -2.77 14.13 -8.92
N TYR A 31 -3.45 13.62 -7.93
CA TYR A 31 -3.07 12.42 -7.20
C TYR A 31 -4.31 11.63 -6.78
N GLY A 32 -4.19 10.32 -6.78
CA GLY A 32 -5.22 9.37 -6.40
C GLY A 32 -4.86 8.65 -5.10
N TYR A 33 -5.78 7.85 -4.58
CA TYR A 33 -5.55 6.98 -3.43
C TYR A 33 -5.53 5.50 -3.85
N GLU A 34 -5.08 5.24 -5.06
CA GLU A 34 -4.88 3.89 -5.59
C GLU A 34 -3.48 3.40 -5.23
N GLY A 35 -3.35 2.13 -4.88
CA GLY A 35 -2.10 1.55 -4.37
C GLY A 35 -1.91 1.72 -2.85
N ALA A 36 -3.00 1.99 -2.11
CA ALA A 36 -2.95 2.11 -0.66
C ALA A 36 -2.52 0.79 0.01
N THR A 37 -1.74 0.91 1.08
CA THR A 37 -1.35 -0.19 1.96
C THR A 37 -1.95 -0.01 3.35
N MET A 38 -1.84 -1.01 4.21
CA MET A 38 -2.22 -0.86 5.63
C MET A 38 -1.41 0.24 6.33
N VAL A 39 -0.16 0.45 5.94
CA VAL A 39 0.69 1.53 6.47
C VAL A 39 0.12 2.90 6.07
N THR A 40 -0.14 3.12 4.79
CA THR A 40 -0.70 4.40 4.32
C THR A 40 -2.13 4.62 4.80
N ASN A 41 -2.97 3.58 4.88
CA ASN A 41 -4.29 3.67 5.48
C ASN A 41 -4.22 4.13 6.94
N SER A 42 -3.24 3.65 7.69
CA SER A 42 -3.01 4.09 9.07
C SER A 42 -2.55 5.55 9.13
N LEU A 43 -1.50 5.91 8.38
CA LEU A 43 -0.90 7.25 8.36
C LEU A 43 -1.88 8.34 7.92
N PHE A 44 -2.74 8.07 6.95
CA PHE A 44 -3.75 9.00 6.44
C PHE A 44 -5.11 8.91 7.16
N SER A 45 -5.16 8.28 8.32
CA SER A 45 -6.37 8.20 9.15
C SER A 45 -7.58 7.55 8.46
N VAL A 46 -7.34 6.61 7.54
CA VAL A 46 -8.40 5.87 6.84
C VAL A 46 -9.00 4.86 7.80
N LYS A 47 -10.21 5.16 8.27
CA LYS A 47 -10.92 4.36 9.27
C LYS A 47 -11.69 3.19 8.68
N TYR A 48 -12.19 3.35 7.46
CA TYR A 48 -12.96 2.32 6.78
C TYR A 48 -12.42 2.10 5.37
N VAL A 49 -12.32 0.84 4.97
CA VAL A 49 -11.98 0.40 3.62
C VAL A 49 -13.22 -0.22 3.01
N ILE A 50 -13.57 0.22 1.80
CA ILE A 50 -14.66 -0.36 1.01
C ILE A 50 -14.02 -1.20 -0.09
N SER A 51 -14.48 -2.44 -0.22
CA SER A 51 -14.01 -3.39 -1.24
C SER A 51 -15.21 -3.95 -2.00
N ASN A 52 -15.06 -4.16 -3.29
CA ASN A 52 -16.02 -4.90 -4.12
C ASN A 52 -15.85 -6.42 -4.02
N GLN A 53 -14.93 -6.88 -3.18
CA GLN A 53 -14.67 -8.27 -2.90
C GLN A 53 -14.64 -8.54 -1.40
N HIS A 54 -14.99 -9.76 -1.03
CA HIS A 54 -14.89 -10.21 0.35
C HIS A 54 -13.41 -10.43 0.69
N LEU A 55 -12.83 -9.53 1.49
CA LEU A 55 -11.46 -9.66 1.99
C LEU A 55 -11.41 -10.67 3.14
N ALA A 56 -10.32 -11.41 3.26
CA ALA A 56 -10.08 -12.25 4.41
C ALA A 56 -9.97 -11.38 5.68
N GLU A 57 -10.68 -11.79 6.73
CA GLU A 57 -10.58 -11.11 8.02
C GLU A 57 -9.19 -11.32 8.61
N SER A 58 -8.66 -10.26 9.18
CA SER A 58 -7.39 -10.26 9.89
C SER A 58 -7.49 -9.38 11.12
N ARG A 59 -6.49 -9.41 11.98
CA ARG A 59 -6.47 -8.46 13.10
C ARG A 59 -6.32 -7.00 12.67
N LEU A 60 -5.94 -6.75 11.42
CA LEU A 60 -5.80 -5.40 10.86
C LEU A 60 -7.12 -4.86 10.33
N LEU A 61 -7.91 -5.69 9.67
CA LEU A 61 -9.18 -5.35 9.05
C LEU A 61 -10.31 -6.21 9.62
N GLN A 62 -11.34 -5.57 10.16
CA GLN A 62 -12.53 -6.21 10.70
C GLN A 62 -13.72 -5.93 9.78
N TYR A 63 -14.41 -6.98 9.34
CA TYR A 63 -15.66 -6.85 8.60
C TYR A 63 -16.72 -6.13 9.44
N VAL A 64 -17.41 -5.18 8.85
CA VAL A 64 -18.48 -4.41 9.50
C VAL A 64 -19.84 -4.76 8.89
N THR A 65 -19.98 -4.60 7.58
CA THR A 65 -21.20 -4.85 6.85
C THR A 65 -20.93 -4.91 5.35
N GLY A 66 -21.91 -5.37 4.57
CA GLY A 66 -21.85 -5.32 3.11
C GLY A 66 -23.25 -5.33 2.51
N SER A 67 -23.40 -4.71 1.34
CA SER A 67 -24.63 -4.68 0.55
C SER A 67 -24.25 -4.45 -0.92
N ASP A 68 -25.06 -5.01 -1.82
CA ASP A 68 -24.97 -4.78 -3.27
C ASP A 68 -23.57 -5.05 -3.90
N GLY A 69 -22.82 -6.00 -3.32
CA GLY A 69 -21.49 -6.37 -3.79
C GLY A 69 -20.36 -5.50 -3.23
N GLU A 70 -20.69 -4.57 -2.31
CA GLU A 70 -19.69 -3.80 -1.58
C GLU A 70 -19.57 -4.33 -0.15
N PHE A 71 -18.34 -4.39 0.35
CA PHE A 71 -17.98 -4.85 1.68
C PHE A 71 -17.21 -3.76 2.42
N ILE A 72 -17.63 -3.46 3.65
CA ILE A 72 -17.01 -2.42 4.48
C ILE A 72 -16.22 -3.06 5.60
N TYR A 73 -14.96 -2.69 5.68
CA TYR A 73 -14.03 -3.13 6.72
C TYR A 73 -13.56 -1.95 7.55
N LYS A 74 -13.50 -2.15 8.86
CA LYS A 74 -12.88 -1.20 9.77
C LYS A 74 -11.38 -1.48 9.84
N ASN A 75 -10.58 -0.43 9.65
CA ASN A 75 -9.17 -0.45 9.97
C ASN A 75 -8.98 -0.29 11.48
N ASN A 76 -8.43 -1.33 12.14
CA ASN A 76 -8.23 -1.34 13.59
C ASN A 76 -7.02 -0.51 14.02
N TYR A 77 -6.19 -0.05 13.09
CA TYR A 77 -4.94 0.68 13.32
C TYR A 77 -4.96 2.05 12.65
N THR A 78 -6.01 2.82 12.89
CA THR A 78 -6.16 4.18 12.35
C THR A 78 -5.47 5.17 13.28
N LEU A 79 -4.47 5.90 12.79
CA LEU A 79 -3.83 7.00 13.52
C LEU A 79 -4.75 8.23 13.58
N PRO A 80 -4.59 9.11 14.57
CA PRO A 80 -5.24 10.42 14.56
C PRO A 80 -4.70 11.29 13.41
N LEU A 81 -5.40 12.38 13.07
CA LEU A 81 -5.00 13.31 12.00
C LEU A 81 -3.64 13.97 12.22
N GLY A 82 -3.16 14.02 13.47
CA GLY A 82 -1.85 14.55 13.81
C GLY A 82 -1.16 13.64 14.83
N TYR A 83 0.13 13.40 14.64
CA TYR A 83 0.99 12.63 15.55
C TYR A 83 2.40 13.20 15.54
N LEU A 84 3.13 12.98 16.64
CA LEU A 84 4.49 13.46 16.78
C LEU A 84 5.48 12.49 16.16
N VAL A 85 6.50 13.05 15.52
CA VAL A 85 7.66 12.31 15.01
C VAL A 85 8.94 12.90 15.64
N PRO A 86 10.06 12.18 15.61
CA PRO A 86 11.35 12.70 16.07
C PRO A 86 11.75 14.01 15.37
N THR A 87 12.45 14.88 16.07
CA THR A 87 12.85 16.20 15.52
C THR A 87 13.83 16.12 14.34
N ASN A 88 14.53 14.98 14.18
CA ASN A 88 15.40 14.70 13.06
C ASN A 88 14.71 13.91 11.92
N PHE A 89 13.38 13.82 11.95
CA PHE A 89 12.61 13.05 10.95
C PHE A 89 12.93 13.45 9.50
N GLU A 90 13.05 14.77 9.24
CA GLU A 90 13.34 15.29 7.90
C GLU A 90 14.74 14.91 7.41
N ASP A 91 15.70 14.76 8.32
CA ASP A 91 17.08 14.34 7.99
C ASP A 91 17.16 12.82 7.77
N GLU A 92 16.33 12.06 8.46
CA GLU A 92 16.36 10.58 8.43
C GLU A 92 15.48 10.00 7.30
N TRP A 93 14.39 10.70 6.92
CA TRP A 93 13.55 10.23 5.85
C TRP A 93 14.08 10.70 4.49
N THR A 94 14.70 9.80 3.79
CA THR A 94 15.11 10.01 2.40
C THR A 94 14.08 9.39 1.46
N SER A 95 13.31 10.23 0.79
CA SER A 95 12.52 9.80 -0.37
C SER A 95 13.42 9.82 -1.61
N SER A 96 13.32 8.79 -2.42
CA SER A 96 14.09 8.69 -3.67
C SER A 96 13.19 8.12 -4.75
N SER A 97 13.25 8.72 -5.94
CA SER A 97 12.60 8.16 -7.13
C SER A 97 13.17 6.80 -7.57
N MET A 98 14.25 6.34 -6.93
CA MET A 98 14.81 5.00 -7.13
C MET A 98 14.11 3.93 -6.30
N TYR A 99 13.38 4.33 -5.24
CA TYR A 99 12.62 3.40 -4.43
C TYR A 99 11.22 3.19 -5.01
N ASN A 100 10.71 1.97 -4.90
CA ASN A 100 9.28 1.76 -5.08
C ASN A 100 8.53 2.28 -3.83
N GLY A 101 7.20 2.41 -3.94
CA GLY A 101 6.39 2.97 -2.86
C GLY A 101 6.49 2.19 -1.54
N ILE A 102 6.71 0.87 -1.56
CA ILE A 102 6.90 0.05 -0.35
C ILE A 102 8.22 0.37 0.35
N GLU A 103 9.30 0.55 -0.40
CA GLU A 103 10.60 0.92 0.16
C GLU A 103 10.58 2.32 0.77
N SER A 104 9.87 3.26 0.11
CA SER A 104 9.65 4.60 0.64
C SER A 104 8.84 4.58 1.93
N GLN A 105 7.80 3.74 2.02
CA GLN A 105 7.02 3.55 3.24
C GLN A 105 7.85 2.92 4.36
N ASN A 106 8.70 1.93 4.06
CA ASN A 106 9.66 1.37 5.01
C ASN A 106 10.61 2.43 5.57
N SER A 107 11.14 3.29 4.69
CA SER A 107 12.03 4.40 5.08
C SER A 107 11.31 5.41 5.96
N LEU A 108 10.07 5.80 5.59
CA LEU A 108 9.25 6.73 6.35
C LEU A 108 8.96 6.22 7.76
N ILE A 109 8.49 4.98 7.89
CA ILE A 109 8.19 4.39 9.20
C ILE A 109 9.45 4.27 10.04
N LYS A 110 10.57 3.89 9.45
CA LYS A 110 11.86 3.85 10.16
C LYS A 110 12.26 5.22 10.69
N ALA A 111 12.17 6.27 9.88
CA ALA A 111 12.49 7.64 10.30
C ALA A 111 11.54 8.13 11.40
N ALA A 112 10.24 7.81 11.30
CA ALA A 112 9.23 8.26 12.24
C ALA A 112 9.24 7.51 13.58
N THR A 113 9.67 6.23 13.60
CA THR A 113 9.49 5.36 14.78
C THR A 113 10.73 4.58 15.20
N GLY A 114 11.76 4.53 14.38
CA GLY A 114 12.92 3.66 14.55
C GLY A 114 12.67 2.20 14.13
N ILE A 115 11.43 1.82 13.78
CA ILE A 115 11.08 0.45 13.35
C ILE A 115 11.39 0.28 11.87
N ALA A 116 12.33 -0.58 11.55
CA ALA A 116 12.70 -0.88 10.17
C ALA A 116 11.91 -2.07 9.60
N ASN A 117 11.80 -2.11 8.26
CA ASN A 117 11.29 -3.25 7.50
C ASN A 117 9.89 -3.70 7.95
N VAL A 118 8.94 -2.76 7.99
CA VAL A 118 7.52 -3.11 8.20
C VAL A 118 6.95 -3.89 7.01
N PHE A 119 7.60 -3.78 5.85
CA PHE A 119 7.41 -4.69 4.73
C PHE A 119 8.72 -5.43 4.46
N THR A 120 8.63 -6.72 4.18
CA THR A 120 9.78 -7.56 3.81
C THR A 120 9.62 -8.05 2.37
N LEU A 121 10.63 -7.81 1.53
CA LEU A 121 10.70 -8.37 0.19
C LEU A 121 10.78 -9.90 0.27
N THR A 122 9.86 -10.57 -0.42
CA THR A 122 9.74 -12.02 -0.42
C THR A 122 10.25 -12.61 -1.74
N TYR A 123 9.86 -11.99 -2.86
CA TYR A 123 10.27 -12.40 -4.20
C TYR A 123 10.54 -11.17 -5.07
N GLU A 124 11.42 -11.35 -6.03
CA GLU A 124 11.72 -10.35 -7.06
C GLU A 124 11.85 -11.04 -8.41
N TYR A 125 11.13 -10.53 -9.38
CA TYR A 125 11.11 -11.00 -10.76
C TYR A 125 11.45 -9.83 -11.68
N THR A 126 12.24 -10.11 -12.70
CA THR A 126 12.63 -9.11 -13.70
C THR A 126 12.19 -9.57 -15.08
N SER A 127 11.37 -8.76 -15.76
CA SER A 127 10.98 -9.01 -17.16
C SER A 127 10.18 -10.33 -17.36
N GLU A 128 9.18 -10.56 -16.52
CA GLU A 128 8.25 -11.70 -16.63
C GLU A 128 6.87 -11.24 -17.09
N THR A 129 6.15 -12.07 -17.85
CA THR A 129 4.75 -11.85 -18.21
C THR A 129 3.79 -12.63 -17.32
N ASP A 130 4.22 -13.79 -16.82
CA ASP A 130 3.43 -14.67 -15.99
C ASP A 130 4.27 -15.17 -14.82
N VAL A 131 3.78 -15.00 -13.61
CA VAL A 131 4.45 -15.37 -12.37
C VAL A 131 3.51 -16.13 -11.46
N ASN A 132 3.94 -17.29 -10.98
CA ASN A 132 3.28 -18.03 -9.92
C ASN A 132 3.99 -17.75 -8.59
N ILE A 133 3.23 -17.30 -7.59
CA ILE A 133 3.74 -16.95 -6.26
C ILE A 133 3.16 -17.96 -5.26
N GLU A 134 4.04 -18.61 -4.52
CA GLU A 134 3.68 -19.46 -3.38
C GLU A 134 4.00 -18.68 -2.09
N PRO A 135 2.98 -18.27 -1.31
CA PRO A 135 3.23 -17.53 -0.07
C PRO A 135 4.02 -18.39 0.92
N ILE A 136 5.16 -17.88 1.39
CA ILE A 136 6.01 -18.59 2.37
C ILE A 136 5.53 -18.45 3.81
N LYS A 137 4.63 -17.49 4.07
CA LYS A 137 3.99 -17.24 5.36
C LYS A 137 2.63 -16.61 5.17
N ASN A 138 1.78 -16.72 6.19
CA ASN A 138 0.52 -16.01 6.23
C ASN A 138 0.76 -14.51 6.49
N GLY A 139 -0.01 -13.64 5.85
CA GLY A 139 0.08 -12.19 6.05
C GLY A 139 -0.52 -11.37 4.91
N HIS A 140 -0.58 -10.05 5.09
CA HIS A 140 -0.94 -9.14 4.00
C HIS A 140 0.20 -9.04 2.99
N MET A 141 -0.13 -9.24 1.73
CA MET A 141 0.82 -9.27 0.63
C MET A 141 0.54 -8.15 -0.37
N TYR A 142 1.61 -7.56 -0.88
CA TYR A 142 1.59 -6.45 -1.83
C TYR A 142 2.52 -6.73 -2.99
N LEU A 143 2.13 -6.27 -4.17
CA LEU A 143 2.98 -6.28 -5.35
C LEU A 143 3.41 -4.85 -5.67
N ALA A 144 4.69 -4.66 -5.95
CA ALA A 144 5.19 -3.48 -6.63
C ALA A 144 5.50 -3.87 -8.07
N VAL A 145 4.68 -3.35 -8.99
CA VAL A 145 4.81 -3.60 -10.43
C VAL A 145 5.58 -2.47 -11.06
N SER A 146 6.57 -2.78 -11.89
CA SER A 146 7.36 -1.81 -12.62
C SER A 146 7.49 -2.18 -14.10
N GLY A 147 7.51 -1.18 -14.97
CA GLY A 147 7.69 -1.36 -16.40
C GLY A 147 7.18 -0.16 -17.19
N THR A 148 7.85 0.17 -18.29
CA THR A 148 7.52 1.37 -19.10
C THR A 148 6.32 1.16 -20.02
N ASN A 149 5.92 -0.07 -20.28
CA ASN A 149 4.85 -0.41 -21.24
C ASN A 149 3.78 -1.32 -20.63
N VAL A 150 3.80 -1.54 -19.33
CA VAL A 150 2.77 -2.32 -18.63
C VAL A 150 1.51 -1.47 -18.56
N ASP A 151 0.44 -1.90 -19.23
CA ASP A 151 -0.86 -1.21 -19.20
C ASP A 151 -1.84 -1.91 -18.26
N SER A 152 -1.75 -3.24 -18.19
CA SER A 152 -2.64 -4.04 -17.36
C SER A 152 -1.91 -5.20 -16.69
N VAL A 153 -2.37 -5.51 -15.49
CA VAL A 153 -1.93 -6.66 -14.71
C VAL A 153 -3.16 -7.38 -14.16
N GLY A 154 -3.23 -8.69 -14.38
CA GLY A 154 -4.19 -9.56 -13.72
C GLY A 154 -3.56 -10.25 -12.53
N VAL A 155 -4.27 -10.29 -11.42
CA VAL A 155 -3.90 -11.05 -10.22
C VAL A 155 -5.00 -12.04 -9.91
N LYS A 156 -4.64 -13.31 -9.85
CA LYS A 156 -5.57 -14.41 -9.56
C LYS A 156 -5.17 -15.05 -8.24
N VAL A 157 -6.07 -15.01 -7.28
CA VAL A 157 -5.89 -15.65 -5.97
C VAL A 157 -6.93 -16.76 -5.84
N ASN A 158 -6.49 -18.01 -5.71
CA ASN A 158 -7.38 -19.19 -5.60
C ASN A 158 -8.47 -19.26 -6.70
N GLY A 159 -8.14 -18.80 -7.90
CA GLY A 159 -9.08 -18.78 -9.03
C GLY A 159 -9.93 -17.51 -9.15
N SER A 160 -9.98 -16.63 -8.14
CA SER A 160 -10.63 -15.32 -8.23
C SER A 160 -9.70 -14.32 -8.91
N VAL A 161 -10.16 -13.65 -9.94
CA VAL A 161 -9.35 -12.76 -10.79
C VAL A 161 -9.70 -11.31 -10.54
N ASN A 162 -8.66 -10.49 -10.32
CA ASN A 162 -8.70 -9.03 -10.31
C ASN A 162 -7.84 -8.48 -11.45
N ASN A 163 -8.37 -7.57 -12.23
CA ASN A 163 -7.64 -6.88 -13.28
C ASN A 163 -7.42 -5.42 -12.92
N TYR A 164 -6.18 -4.99 -13.04
CA TYR A 164 -5.73 -3.63 -12.85
C TYR A 164 -5.29 -3.08 -14.19
N SER A 165 -5.74 -1.87 -14.53
CA SER A 165 -5.47 -1.24 -15.84
C SER A 165 -5.09 0.22 -15.65
N GLY A 166 -4.51 0.82 -16.69
CA GLY A 166 -4.05 2.21 -16.64
C GLY A 166 -2.68 2.37 -16.01
N LEU A 167 -1.91 1.28 -15.90
CA LEU A 167 -0.61 1.24 -15.22
C LEU A 167 0.55 1.83 -16.05
N LYS A 168 0.25 2.53 -17.14
CA LYS A 168 1.26 3.16 -18.01
C LYS A 168 2.06 4.19 -17.23
N ASN A 169 3.36 4.05 -17.24
CA ASN A 169 4.34 5.00 -16.73
C ASN A 169 4.60 5.00 -15.22
N GLY A 170 4.88 3.88 -14.62
CA GLY A 170 5.39 4.00 -13.26
C GLY A 170 5.51 2.72 -12.45
N ASN A 171 5.77 2.90 -11.19
CA ASN A 171 5.72 1.87 -10.17
C ASN A 171 4.32 1.89 -9.57
N HIS A 172 3.60 0.78 -9.68
CA HIS A 172 2.26 0.64 -9.14
C HIS A 172 2.26 -0.35 -7.99
N LEU A 173 1.52 -0.01 -6.94
CA LEU A 173 1.28 -0.93 -5.83
C LEU A 173 -0.08 -1.60 -6.00
N ILE A 174 -0.11 -2.90 -5.80
CA ILE A 174 -1.33 -3.71 -5.79
C ILE A 174 -1.43 -4.40 -4.44
N ASP A 175 -2.55 -4.20 -3.74
CA ASP A 175 -2.88 -4.91 -2.51
C ASP A 175 -3.53 -6.25 -2.87
N ILE A 176 -2.88 -7.36 -2.55
CA ILE A 176 -3.45 -8.72 -2.74
C ILE A 176 -4.38 -9.06 -1.56
N GLY A 177 -4.22 -8.41 -0.43
CA GLY A 177 -4.91 -8.71 0.81
C GLY A 177 -4.18 -9.74 1.67
N TYR A 178 -4.92 -10.28 2.64
CA TYR A 178 -4.38 -11.32 3.53
C TYR A 178 -4.39 -12.68 2.83
N VAL A 179 -3.23 -13.31 2.78
CA VAL A 179 -3.02 -14.62 2.16
C VAL A 179 -2.44 -15.61 3.17
N THR A 180 -2.62 -16.89 2.89
CA THR A 180 -2.06 -18.00 3.66
C THR A 180 -1.09 -18.82 2.82
N THR A 181 -0.30 -19.66 3.44
CA THR A 181 0.62 -20.58 2.76
C THR A 181 -0.09 -21.68 1.92
N ALA A 182 -1.42 -21.78 2.04
CA ALA A 182 -2.23 -22.68 1.22
C ALA A 182 -2.78 -22.02 -0.05
N ASP A 183 -2.62 -20.70 -0.18
CA ASP A 183 -3.16 -19.94 -1.31
C ASP A 183 -2.25 -20.05 -2.53
N SER A 184 -2.86 -20.02 -3.71
CA SER A 184 -2.18 -19.97 -5.01
C SER A 184 -2.40 -18.58 -5.62
N ILE A 185 -1.32 -17.91 -5.96
CA ILE A 185 -1.33 -16.58 -6.57
C ILE A 185 -0.67 -16.65 -7.93
N GLU A 186 -1.38 -16.21 -8.95
CA GLU A 186 -0.90 -16.09 -10.33
C GLU A 186 -0.99 -14.61 -10.72
N VAL A 187 0.10 -14.03 -11.19
CA VAL A 187 0.18 -12.65 -11.67
C VAL A 187 0.58 -12.68 -13.13
N TYR A 188 -0.18 -12.00 -13.97
CA TYR A 188 0.09 -11.94 -15.40
C TYR A 188 -0.10 -10.52 -15.95
N GLY A 189 0.76 -10.15 -16.87
CA GLY A 189 0.75 -8.83 -17.52
C GLY A 189 0.56 -8.95 -19.04
N ASP A 190 0.19 -7.83 -19.65
CA ASP A 190 0.13 -7.70 -21.12
C ASP A 190 1.51 -7.60 -21.77
N THR A 191 2.52 -7.23 -21.01
CA THR A 191 3.92 -7.14 -21.42
C THR A 191 4.85 -7.60 -20.29
N PRO A 192 6.14 -7.91 -20.58
CA PRO A 192 7.10 -8.20 -19.52
C PRO A 192 7.21 -7.07 -18.50
N MET A 193 7.14 -7.41 -17.22
CA MET A 193 7.18 -6.48 -16.09
C MET A 193 8.22 -6.90 -15.05
N GLY A 194 8.71 -5.92 -14.31
CA GLY A 194 9.37 -6.17 -13.04
C GLY A 194 8.31 -6.32 -11.94
N LEU A 195 8.48 -7.29 -11.07
CA LEU A 195 7.54 -7.58 -9.98
C LEU A 195 8.30 -7.84 -8.70
N SER A 196 8.09 -7.01 -7.70
CA SER A 196 8.58 -7.23 -6.35
C SER A 196 7.41 -7.55 -5.43
N VAL A 197 7.52 -8.65 -4.69
CA VAL A 197 6.47 -9.17 -3.81
C VAL A 197 6.86 -8.90 -2.37
N TYR A 198 6.01 -8.21 -1.64
CA TYR A 198 6.24 -7.84 -0.25
C TYR A 198 5.19 -8.43 0.67
N THR A 199 5.61 -8.80 1.87
CA THR A 199 4.70 -9.18 2.96
C THR A 199 4.81 -8.17 4.09
N LEU A 200 3.67 -7.72 4.62
CA LEU A 200 3.61 -6.86 5.80
C LEU A 200 3.99 -7.66 7.05
N GLU A 201 4.95 -7.17 7.80
CA GLU A 201 5.35 -7.69 9.11
C GLU A 201 4.42 -7.10 10.18
N GLU A 202 3.30 -7.77 10.43
CA GLU A 202 2.21 -7.23 11.26
C GLU A 202 2.68 -6.77 12.63
N GLU A 203 3.55 -7.52 13.32
CA GLU A 203 4.07 -7.12 14.63
C GLU A 203 4.90 -5.84 14.56
N ARG A 204 5.72 -5.67 13.53
CA ARG A 204 6.51 -4.45 13.33
C ARG A 204 5.60 -3.27 13.01
N PHE A 205 4.60 -3.48 12.16
CA PHE A 205 3.60 -2.46 11.84
C PHE A 205 2.84 -2.02 13.09
N ILE A 206 2.36 -2.96 13.91
CA ILE A 206 1.62 -2.67 15.15
C ILE A 206 2.51 -1.91 16.16
N ASN A 207 3.78 -2.30 16.27
CA ASN A 207 4.71 -1.59 17.15
C ASN A 207 4.95 -0.16 16.66
N ALA A 208 5.14 0.06 15.35
CA ALA A 208 5.25 1.39 14.76
C ALA A 208 3.98 2.23 14.98
N TYR A 209 2.81 1.64 14.73
CA TYR A 209 1.53 2.27 15.02
C TYR A 209 1.42 2.71 16.48
N ASN A 210 1.76 1.85 17.44
CA ASN A 210 1.68 2.18 18.87
C ASN A 210 2.59 3.34 19.25
N ILE A 211 3.79 3.45 18.68
CA ILE A 211 4.69 4.58 18.90
C ILE A 211 4.04 5.88 18.40
N LEU A 212 3.52 5.90 17.18
CA LEU A 212 2.88 7.09 16.59
C LEU A 212 1.56 7.44 17.30
N ASN A 213 0.76 6.43 17.64
CA ASN A 213 -0.52 6.64 18.31
C ASN A 213 -0.35 7.20 19.74
N ASN A 214 0.72 6.80 20.46
CA ASN A 214 1.04 7.36 21.78
C ASN A 214 1.51 8.83 21.69
N GLY A 215 2.02 9.26 20.54
CA GLY A 215 2.32 10.66 20.21
C GLY A 215 1.16 11.38 19.51
N GLY A 216 -0.02 10.78 19.45
CA GLY A 216 -1.19 11.34 18.79
C GLY A 216 -1.69 12.64 19.41
N LEU A 217 -2.15 13.55 18.57
CA LEU A 217 -2.79 14.78 18.98
C LEU A 217 -4.31 14.58 18.99
N ASP A 218 -4.94 14.66 20.16
CA ASP A 218 -6.39 14.73 20.28
C ASP A 218 -6.86 16.11 19.81
N ILE A 219 -7.42 16.17 18.61
CA ILE A 219 -8.09 17.37 18.09
C ILE A 219 -9.55 17.28 18.56
N THR A 220 -9.86 17.93 19.67
CA THR A 220 -11.23 18.10 20.18
C THR A 220 -11.95 19.25 19.47
#